data_8e03f416b4f84335b45350b57823675a
#
_entry.id   8e03f416b4f84335b45350b57823675a
#
_cell.length_a   1.000
_cell.length_b   1.000
_cell.length_c   1.000
_cell.angle_alpha   90.00
_cell.angle_beta   90.00
_cell.angle_gamma   90.00
#
_symmetry.space_group_name_H-M   'P 1'
#
loop_
_entity.id
_entity.type
_entity.pdbx_description
1 polymer ?
#
loop_
_entity_poly.entity_id
_entity_poly.type
_entity_poly.pdbx_seq_one_letter_code
_entity_poly.pdbx_strand_id
1 'polypeptide(L)'
;MGHKWTYANIGGNTRVVIKNGADIKHLSELDEKLWTVLACPVTGLEIPDESLNCMDTNGDSKIHVADVVSTAEWLCKVLRDPQVLFDGKASLVLTEIKDEALLTVATPLATDGVVTLDAVKAAIGGVTVEAQAVPEAPYAPDVMAAYKACQETYAQYFQTVKLQALGLATMPAEVVAPGLTEEQFTEMGKKIAEYEAGKSAAEGANAAALAAAQAQYKPLEKLLLLCRDYVTLLHNFVSFKDFYAKRGKALLGRGASDETPWAIFQAGTLVIDQRACNLCLKVSDMAKHNAQAPDSGMYLIYCNCKHHASGQTMTIVAAMTVGDIRNLKVGKNALFYDRNGRDWEAEVVKIIDNPISIGQAFWSPYRKLGEWVSGLITKSAAEKEKKSFADMTAKLQTPPAAGQAAQPAPFDIAKFAGIFAAIGMAVGALGTFLTSLLSEVGKFAENGWWAIPTLIIGILLAISGPSMILAWMKLRKRNLAPLLNANGWAVNADAIVSVLFGNTLTEQAQFPLVKMQDPHAKIKKLGKGGKWAIAIASILLGIGIAVLTMWWLGFRIVWCTC
;
A
#
# COMPACT_ATOMS: atom_id res chain seq x y z
N MET A 1 -37.12 23.42 11.36
CA MET A 1 -37.01 22.26 10.42
C MET A 1 -35.56 21.89 10.37
N GLY A 2 -35.21 20.60 10.58
CA GLY A 2 -33.81 20.13 10.49
C GLY A 2 -33.26 20.25 9.06
N HIS A 3 -31.94 20.28 8.92
CA HIS A 3 -31.28 20.38 7.62
C HIS A 3 -31.62 19.18 6.72
N LYS A 4 -31.86 19.42 5.43
CA LYS A 4 -32.21 18.37 4.47
C LYS A 4 -30.95 17.86 3.76
N TRP A 5 -30.42 16.72 4.24
CA TRP A 5 -29.26 16.06 3.66
C TRP A 5 -29.53 15.46 2.28
N THR A 6 -28.52 15.52 1.41
CA THR A 6 -28.54 14.80 0.13
C THR A 6 -27.92 13.43 0.30
N TYR A 7 -28.59 12.40 -0.23
CA TYR A 7 -28.11 11.01 -0.22
C TYR A 7 -27.79 10.53 -1.63
N ALA A 8 -26.77 9.70 -1.77
CA ALA A 8 -26.43 8.99 -3.01
C ALA A 8 -25.93 7.58 -2.72
N ASN A 9 -26.06 6.69 -3.71
CA ASN A 9 -25.45 5.36 -3.62
C ASN A 9 -23.98 5.49 -4.01
N ILE A 10 -23.09 5.34 -3.05
CA ILE A 10 -21.64 5.45 -3.22
C ILE A 10 -21.00 4.17 -2.69
N GLY A 11 -20.26 3.45 -3.55
CA GLY A 11 -19.60 2.20 -3.15
C GLY A 11 -20.54 1.08 -2.75
N GLY A 12 -21.78 1.09 -3.24
CA GLY A 12 -22.80 0.08 -2.93
C GLY A 12 -23.66 0.38 -1.71
N ASN A 13 -23.38 1.46 -0.96
CA ASN A 13 -24.12 1.89 0.22
C ASN A 13 -24.73 3.28 0.00
N THR A 14 -25.88 3.54 0.64
CA THR A 14 -26.48 4.87 0.67
C THR A 14 -25.70 5.73 1.67
N ARG A 15 -25.14 6.84 1.19
CA ARG A 15 -24.29 7.75 1.97
C ARG A 15 -24.71 9.20 1.81
N VAL A 16 -24.40 10.01 2.80
CA VAL A 16 -24.59 11.45 2.75
C VAL A 16 -23.55 12.07 1.81
N VAL A 17 -23.99 13.03 1.01
CA VAL A 17 -23.12 13.79 0.09
C VAL A 17 -23.08 15.23 0.52
N ILE A 18 -21.93 15.72 0.88
CA ILE A 18 -21.69 17.13 1.15
C ILE A 18 -21.51 17.85 -0.19
N LYS A 19 -22.33 18.86 -0.47
CA LYS A 19 -22.39 19.55 -1.76
C LYS A 19 -22.07 21.03 -1.70
N ASN A 20 -22.36 21.67 -0.59
CA ASN A 20 -22.31 23.13 -0.48
C ASN A 20 -21.99 23.59 0.94
N GLY A 21 -21.75 24.89 1.11
CA GLY A 21 -21.46 25.50 2.41
C GLY A 21 -22.58 25.37 3.44
N ALA A 22 -23.84 25.23 3.00
CA ALA A 22 -24.95 24.99 3.93
C ALA A 22 -24.86 23.62 4.61
N ASP A 23 -24.39 22.58 3.90
CA ASP A 23 -24.16 21.27 4.49
C ASP A 23 -23.07 21.36 5.58
N ILE A 24 -22.02 22.18 5.37
CA ILE A 24 -20.97 22.41 6.36
C ILE A 24 -21.50 23.11 7.60
N LYS A 25 -22.39 24.12 7.43
CA LYS A 25 -23.00 24.85 8.56
C LYS A 25 -23.82 23.96 9.50
N HIS A 26 -24.40 22.90 8.95
CA HIS A 26 -25.24 21.95 9.72
C HIS A 26 -24.55 20.64 10.05
N LEU A 27 -23.23 20.55 9.87
CA LEU A 27 -22.49 19.30 10.02
C LEU A 27 -22.62 18.68 11.42
N SER A 28 -22.79 19.50 12.45
CA SER A 28 -23.04 19.05 13.83
C SER A 28 -24.39 18.36 14.02
N GLU A 29 -25.35 18.53 13.09
CA GLU A 29 -26.65 17.86 13.11
C GLU A 29 -26.58 16.45 12.46
N LEU A 30 -25.46 16.08 11.82
CA LEU A 30 -25.31 14.79 11.16
C LEU A 30 -25.00 13.71 12.17
N ASP A 31 -25.92 12.70 12.29
CA ASP A 31 -25.73 11.55 13.18
C ASP A 31 -24.41 10.81 12.84
N GLU A 32 -23.60 10.53 13.86
CA GLU A 32 -22.33 9.81 13.72
C GLU A 32 -22.45 8.46 13.00
N LYS A 33 -23.58 7.79 13.13
CA LYS A 33 -23.85 6.52 12.46
C LYS A 33 -23.90 6.63 10.94
N LEU A 34 -24.09 7.85 10.40
CA LEU A 34 -24.11 8.12 8.96
C LEU A 34 -22.71 8.46 8.39
N TRP A 35 -21.72 8.66 9.25
CA TRP A 35 -20.35 8.87 8.81
C TRP A 35 -19.71 7.56 8.36
N THR A 36 -18.98 7.60 7.27
CA THR A 36 -18.26 6.42 6.75
C THR A 36 -17.00 6.11 7.56
N VAL A 37 -16.37 7.15 8.09
CA VAL A 37 -15.16 7.08 8.93
C VAL A 37 -15.44 7.80 10.24
N LEU A 38 -15.08 7.19 11.36
CA LEU A 38 -15.21 7.77 12.70
C LEU A 38 -13.89 8.38 13.18
N ALA A 39 -12.77 7.80 12.77
CA ALA A 39 -11.44 8.33 13.07
C ALA A 39 -10.41 7.92 12.01
N CYS A 40 -9.39 8.75 11.80
CA CYS A 40 -8.20 8.40 11.03
C CYS A 40 -6.92 8.95 11.70
N PRO A 41 -5.74 8.36 11.45
CA PRO A 41 -4.47 8.91 11.93
C PRO A 41 -4.12 10.20 11.17
N VAL A 42 -3.34 11.09 11.81
CA VAL A 42 -2.81 12.32 11.17
C VAL A 42 -1.60 12.06 10.28
N THR A 43 -1.07 10.84 10.24
CA THR A 43 0.10 10.46 9.45
C THR A 43 -0.24 9.42 8.40
N GLY A 44 0.55 9.40 7.32
CA GLY A 44 0.39 8.39 6.26
C GLY A 44 -0.71 8.71 5.23
N LEU A 45 -1.34 9.86 5.33
CA LEU A 45 -2.33 10.37 4.39
C LEU A 45 -1.67 11.26 3.34
N GLU A 46 -2.34 11.44 2.22
CA GLU A 46 -1.91 12.31 1.13
C GLU A 46 -2.51 13.73 1.27
N ILE A 47 -2.61 14.21 2.48
CA ILE A 47 -2.85 15.60 2.87
C ILE A 47 -1.63 16.03 3.67
N PRO A 48 -1.13 17.27 3.50
CA PRO A 48 0.01 17.74 4.30
C PRO A 48 -0.24 17.65 5.80
N ASP A 49 0.75 17.16 6.53
CA ASP A 49 0.66 16.98 8.00
C ASP A 49 0.31 18.30 8.71
N GLU A 50 0.75 19.46 8.17
CA GLU A 50 0.39 20.78 8.68
C GLU A 50 -1.12 21.00 8.73
N SER A 51 -1.85 20.60 7.66
CA SER A 51 -3.30 20.72 7.60
C SER A 51 -4.00 19.74 8.54
N LEU A 52 -3.50 18.50 8.62
CA LEU A 52 -4.05 17.47 9.51
C LEU A 52 -3.87 17.86 10.99
N ASN A 53 -2.69 18.37 11.37
CA ASN A 53 -2.42 18.85 12.71
C ASN A 53 -3.29 20.07 13.08
N CYS A 54 -3.70 20.89 12.11
CA CYS A 54 -4.67 21.96 12.35
C CYS A 54 -6.09 21.45 12.65
N MET A 55 -6.43 20.25 12.22
CA MET A 55 -7.73 19.60 12.45
C MET A 55 -7.75 18.72 13.69
N ASP A 56 -6.61 18.20 14.13
CA ASP A 56 -6.45 17.49 15.41
C ASP A 56 -6.55 18.50 16.57
N THR A 57 -7.77 18.66 17.10
CA THR A 57 -8.06 19.70 18.09
C THR A 57 -7.66 19.32 19.51
N ASN A 58 -7.53 18.03 19.79
CA ASN A 58 -7.17 17.50 21.11
C ASN A 58 -5.71 17.03 21.21
N GLY A 59 -4.97 16.98 20.08
CA GLY A 59 -3.55 16.61 20.02
C GLY A 59 -3.26 15.13 20.27
N ASP A 60 -4.23 14.25 20.00
CA ASP A 60 -4.07 12.81 20.21
C ASP A 60 -3.49 12.06 19.00
N SER A 61 -3.07 12.78 17.98
CA SER A 61 -2.54 12.28 16.70
C SER A 61 -3.56 11.50 15.89
N LYS A 62 -4.84 11.77 16.11
CA LYS A 62 -5.96 11.25 15.32
C LYS A 62 -6.95 12.37 15.04
N ILE A 63 -7.68 12.22 13.95
CA ILE A 63 -8.81 13.08 13.61
C ILE A 63 -10.08 12.26 13.83
N HIS A 64 -10.93 12.69 14.75
CA HIS A 64 -12.24 12.11 15.02
C HIS A 64 -13.36 12.94 14.38
N VAL A 65 -14.58 12.40 14.32
CA VAL A 65 -15.76 13.14 13.86
C VAL A 65 -15.91 14.46 14.63
N ALA A 66 -15.68 14.44 15.95
CA ALA A 66 -15.76 15.65 16.79
C ALA A 66 -14.77 16.74 16.34
N ASP A 67 -13.56 16.37 15.92
CA ASP A 67 -12.54 17.30 15.44
C ASP A 67 -12.97 17.92 14.08
N VAL A 68 -13.52 17.08 13.19
CA VAL A 68 -14.05 17.55 11.89
C VAL A 68 -15.21 18.52 12.10
N VAL A 69 -16.13 18.22 13.02
CA VAL A 69 -17.28 19.07 13.35
C VAL A 69 -16.82 20.38 14.02
N SER A 70 -15.94 20.32 15.01
CA SER A 70 -15.43 21.52 15.69
C SER A 70 -14.66 22.44 14.75
N THR A 71 -13.93 21.84 13.78
CA THR A 71 -13.25 22.59 12.70
C THR A 71 -14.27 23.28 11.78
N ALA A 72 -15.38 22.60 11.41
CA ALA A 72 -16.46 23.22 10.64
C ALA A 72 -17.09 24.41 11.38
N GLU A 73 -17.36 24.26 12.67
CA GLU A 73 -17.91 25.32 13.49
C GLU A 73 -16.99 26.54 13.56
N TRP A 74 -15.67 26.30 13.71
CA TRP A 74 -14.68 27.36 13.68
C TRP A 74 -14.64 28.05 12.32
N LEU A 75 -14.62 27.31 11.21
CA LEU A 75 -14.66 27.85 9.85
C LEU A 75 -15.92 28.70 9.63
N CYS A 76 -17.09 28.27 10.11
CA CYS A 76 -18.34 29.02 10.03
C CYS A 76 -18.34 30.33 10.87
N LYS A 77 -17.50 30.41 11.91
CA LYS A 77 -17.32 31.62 12.69
C LYS A 77 -16.42 32.64 11.97
N VAL A 78 -15.36 32.17 11.31
CA VAL A 78 -14.33 33.03 10.70
C VAL A 78 -14.61 33.40 9.25
N LEU A 79 -15.40 32.60 8.50
CA LEU A 79 -15.79 32.82 7.12
C LEU A 79 -17.20 33.44 7.02
N ARG A 80 -17.44 34.29 6.01
CA ARG A 80 -18.78 34.80 5.68
C ARG A 80 -19.64 33.71 5.10
N ASP A 81 -19.09 32.98 4.11
CA ASP A 81 -19.75 31.83 3.51
C ASP A 81 -18.79 30.65 3.36
N PRO A 82 -19.04 29.51 4.05
CA PRO A 82 -18.26 28.28 3.90
C PRO A 82 -18.27 27.69 2.49
N GLN A 83 -19.06 28.23 1.56
CA GLN A 83 -19.04 27.81 0.16
C GLN A 83 -17.64 27.95 -0.48
N VAL A 84 -16.86 28.95 -0.06
CA VAL A 84 -15.49 29.19 -0.56
C VAL A 84 -14.54 28.01 -0.32
N LEU A 85 -14.81 27.16 0.68
CA LEU A 85 -14.01 25.97 0.97
C LEU A 85 -14.03 24.94 -0.18
N PHE A 86 -15.07 24.95 -1.01
CA PHE A 86 -15.18 24.05 -2.17
C PHE A 86 -14.27 24.43 -3.34
N ASP A 87 -13.65 25.60 -3.30
CA ASP A 87 -12.66 26.01 -4.30
C ASP A 87 -11.34 25.22 -4.12
N GLY A 88 -11.04 24.73 -2.91
CA GLY A 88 -9.85 23.93 -2.61
C GLY A 88 -8.54 24.69 -2.80
N LYS A 89 -8.54 26.03 -2.60
CA LYS A 89 -7.39 26.90 -2.85
C LYS A 89 -6.71 27.32 -1.55
N ALA A 90 -5.39 27.39 -1.57
CA ALA A 90 -4.59 27.96 -0.47
C ALA A 90 -4.55 29.51 -0.52
N SER A 91 -5.66 30.14 -0.93
CA SER A 91 -5.80 31.59 -1.05
C SER A 91 -7.24 31.99 -0.76
N LEU A 92 -7.44 33.19 -0.22
CA LEU A 92 -8.76 33.68 0.17
C LEU A 92 -8.88 35.18 -0.13
N VAL A 93 -10.03 35.60 -0.64
CA VAL A 93 -10.33 37.02 -0.82
C VAL A 93 -10.66 37.62 0.54
N LEU A 94 -10.14 38.82 0.84
CA LEU A 94 -10.34 39.48 2.13
C LEU A 94 -11.82 39.67 2.49
N THR A 95 -12.68 39.88 1.50
CA THR A 95 -14.13 40.04 1.69
C THR A 95 -14.82 38.80 2.24
N GLU A 96 -14.23 37.61 2.08
CA GLU A 96 -14.77 36.35 2.60
C GLU A 96 -14.43 36.13 4.07
N ILE A 97 -13.47 36.87 4.62
CA ILE A 97 -13.10 36.81 6.03
C ILE A 97 -14.13 37.64 6.84
N LYS A 98 -14.75 37.00 7.82
CA LYS A 98 -15.72 37.62 8.73
C LYS A 98 -15.09 38.12 10.01
N ASP A 99 -14.07 37.40 10.49
CA ASP A 99 -13.36 37.70 11.75
C ASP A 99 -12.47 38.92 11.57
N GLU A 100 -12.69 39.97 12.37
CA GLU A 100 -11.98 41.25 12.27
C GLU A 100 -10.49 41.12 12.67
N ALA A 101 -10.17 40.24 13.62
CA ALA A 101 -8.78 40.00 14.04
C ALA A 101 -7.98 39.35 12.92
N LEU A 102 -8.55 38.34 12.24
CA LEU A 102 -7.93 37.72 11.08
C LEU A 102 -7.82 38.68 9.90
N LEU A 103 -8.84 39.51 9.68
CA LEU A 103 -8.85 40.51 8.61
C LEU A 103 -7.73 41.55 8.82
N THR A 104 -7.50 41.99 10.07
CA THR A 104 -6.42 42.90 10.43
C THR A 104 -5.03 42.33 10.08
N VAL A 105 -4.83 41.06 10.34
CA VAL A 105 -3.56 40.36 10.04
C VAL A 105 -3.44 40.06 8.54
N ALA A 106 -4.54 39.76 7.86
CA ALA A 106 -4.54 39.40 6.45
C ALA A 106 -4.35 40.63 5.52
N THR A 107 -4.90 41.80 5.89
CA THR A 107 -4.89 42.98 5.04
C THR A 107 -3.50 43.42 4.56
N PRO A 108 -2.46 43.51 5.42
CA PRO A 108 -1.12 43.89 4.98
C PRO A 108 -0.42 42.84 4.14
N LEU A 109 -0.89 41.59 4.14
CA LEU A 109 -0.30 40.45 3.39
C LEU A 109 -1.01 40.21 2.05
N ALA A 110 -2.14 40.87 1.83
CA ALA A 110 -2.95 40.68 0.63
C ALA A 110 -2.38 41.43 -0.58
N THR A 111 -2.38 40.76 -1.74
CA THR A 111 -2.09 41.35 -3.04
C THR A 111 -3.40 41.33 -3.83
N ASP A 112 -3.82 42.47 -4.38
CA ASP A 112 -5.08 42.62 -5.10
C ASP A 112 -6.33 42.14 -4.32
N GLY A 113 -6.31 42.32 -3.00
CA GLY A 113 -7.39 41.87 -2.11
C GLY A 113 -7.44 40.38 -1.84
N VAL A 114 -6.44 39.62 -2.24
CA VAL A 114 -6.31 38.16 -2.00
C VAL A 114 -5.10 37.88 -1.09
N VAL A 115 -5.33 37.16 -0.02
CA VAL A 115 -4.25 36.63 0.84
C VAL A 115 -3.95 35.17 0.45
N THR A 116 -2.64 34.83 0.37
CA THR A 116 -2.17 33.50 0.00
C THR A 116 -1.41 32.84 1.13
N LEU A 117 -1.40 31.51 1.18
CA LEU A 117 -0.65 30.74 2.18
C LEU A 117 0.86 31.05 2.10
N ASP A 118 1.40 31.22 0.90
CA ASP A 118 2.81 31.53 0.70
C ASP A 118 3.18 32.91 1.27
N ALA A 119 2.29 33.91 1.11
CA ALA A 119 2.50 35.23 1.72
C ALA A 119 2.50 35.16 3.26
N VAL A 120 1.61 34.36 3.84
CA VAL A 120 1.56 34.15 5.30
C VAL A 120 2.79 33.40 5.79
N LYS A 121 3.22 32.34 5.09
CA LYS A 121 4.46 31.59 5.43
C LYS A 121 5.70 32.47 5.30
N ALA A 122 5.76 33.31 4.29
CA ALA A 122 6.84 34.30 4.12
C ALA A 122 6.85 35.33 5.26
N ALA A 123 5.67 35.81 5.68
CA ALA A 123 5.55 36.72 6.83
C ALA A 123 6.02 36.05 8.13
N ILE A 124 5.62 34.81 8.39
CA ILE A 124 6.07 34.02 9.55
C ILE A 124 7.60 33.86 9.54
N GLY A 125 8.18 33.54 8.38
CA GLY A 125 9.64 33.39 8.21
C GLY A 125 10.41 34.71 8.31
N GLY A 126 9.76 35.85 8.01
CA GLY A 126 10.35 37.19 8.10
C GLY A 126 10.22 37.86 9.48
N VAL A 127 9.55 37.24 10.45
CA VAL A 127 9.42 37.77 11.81
C VAL A 127 10.80 37.80 12.47
N THR A 128 11.23 38.98 12.92
CA THR A 128 12.43 39.18 13.73
C THR A 128 12.04 39.71 15.07
N VAL A 129 12.73 39.30 16.11
CA VAL A 129 12.57 39.80 17.49
C VAL A 129 13.92 40.36 17.96
N GLU A 130 13.87 41.36 18.83
CA GLU A 130 15.09 41.82 19.52
C GLU A 130 15.62 40.67 20.38
N ALA A 131 16.79 40.15 20.00
CA ALA A 131 17.39 39.03 20.71
C ALA A 131 17.95 39.48 22.05
N GLN A 132 17.61 38.78 23.13
CA GLN A 132 18.33 38.92 24.41
C GLN A 132 19.79 38.53 24.17
N ALA A 133 20.70 39.36 24.65
CA ALA A 133 22.13 39.10 24.53
C ALA A 133 22.50 37.81 25.28
N VAL A 134 23.18 36.93 24.62
CA VAL A 134 23.77 35.74 25.23
C VAL A 134 24.96 36.24 26.09
N PRO A 135 25.11 35.77 27.34
CA PRO A 135 26.27 36.14 28.17
C PRO A 135 27.59 35.86 27.44
N GLU A 136 28.60 36.70 27.67
CA GLU A 136 29.92 36.45 27.12
C GLU A 136 30.57 35.22 27.76
N ALA A 137 31.19 34.38 26.93
CA ALA A 137 31.79 33.14 27.39
C ALA A 137 32.97 33.47 28.35
N PRO A 138 33.02 32.91 29.56
CA PRO A 138 34.06 33.21 30.53
C PRO A 138 35.44 32.67 30.10
N TYR A 139 35.48 31.71 29.21
CA TYR A 139 36.68 31.08 28.66
C TYR A 139 36.49 30.72 27.18
N ALA A 140 37.60 30.50 26.49
CA ALA A 140 37.57 30.04 25.13
C ALA A 140 36.84 28.67 24.99
N PRO A 141 36.18 28.37 23.87
CA PRO A 141 35.36 27.16 23.71
C PRO A 141 36.12 25.84 23.92
N ASP A 142 37.39 25.79 23.51
CA ASP A 142 38.32 24.67 23.72
C ASP A 142 38.64 24.44 25.20
N VAL A 143 38.80 25.51 25.96
CA VAL A 143 39.05 25.46 27.42
C VAL A 143 37.82 24.93 28.15
N MET A 144 36.61 25.40 27.78
CA MET A 144 35.37 24.92 28.37
C MET A 144 35.11 23.45 28.02
N ALA A 145 35.43 23.04 26.79
CA ALA A 145 35.30 21.63 26.37
C ALA A 145 36.31 20.74 27.14
N ALA A 146 37.56 21.20 27.31
CA ALA A 146 38.57 20.48 28.09
C ALA A 146 38.17 20.35 29.56
N TYR A 147 37.61 21.43 30.15
CA TYR A 147 37.09 21.39 31.53
C TYR A 147 36.02 20.30 31.67
N LYS A 148 35.03 20.25 30.77
CA LYS A 148 33.97 19.25 30.79
C LYS A 148 34.53 17.83 30.67
N ALA A 149 35.49 17.60 29.79
CA ALA A 149 36.09 16.28 29.57
C ALA A 149 36.85 15.75 30.81
N CYS A 150 37.48 16.64 31.59
CA CYS A 150 38.25 16.23 32.76
C CYS A 150 37.54 16.49 34.10
N GLN A 151 36.32 17.01 34.11
CA GLN A 151 35.59 17.45 35.32
C GLN A 151 35.46 16.34 36.37
N GLU A 152 35.03 15.17 35.99
CA GLU A 152 34.87 14.01 36.89
C GLU A 152 36.23 13.53 37.42
N THR A 153 37.21 13.39 36.54
CA THR A 153 38.55 12.90 36.89
C THR A 153 39.24 13.82 37.87
N TYR A 154 39.16 15.12 37.70
CA TYR A 154 39.78 16.09 38.60
C TYR A 154 39.01 16.25 39.90
N ALA A 155 37.70 16.15 39.88
CA ALA A 155 36.89 16.11 41.11
C ALA A 155 37.26 14.88 41.95
N GLN A 156 37.42 13.71 41.34
CA GLN A 156 37.91 12.50 42.02
C GLN A 156 39.34 12.67 42.57
N TYR A 157 40.24 13.29 41.79
CA TYR A 157 41.60 13.60 42.24
C TYR A 157 41.59 14.41 43.54
N PHE A 158 40.87 15.54 43.59
CA PHE A 158 40.83 16.39 44.76
C PHE A 158 40.19 15.70 45.97
N GLN A 159 39.17 14.86 45.79
CA GLN A 159 38.60 14.01 46.81
C GLN A 159 39.62 13.01 47.35
N THR A 160 40.38 12.35 46.46
CA THR A 160 41.42 11.39 46.86
C THR A 160 42.55 12.05 47.64
N VAL A 161 42.98 13.24 47.24
CA VAL A 161 43.98 14.04 48.01
C VAL A 161 43.52 14.31 49.45
N LYS A 162 42.25 14.69 49.65
CA LYS A 162 41.68 14.89 50.99
C LYS A 162 41.66 13.62 51.83
N LEU A 163 41.27 12.49 51.23
CA LEU A 163 41.26 11.20 51.92
C LEU A 163 42.68 10.70 52.22
N GLN A 164 43.64 10.98 51.35
CA GLN A 164 45.07 10.68 51.60
C GLN A 164 45.62 11.49 52.78
N ALA A 165 45.26 12.76 52.87
CA ALA A 165 45.65 13.62 54.02
C ALA A 165 45.10 13.09 55.37
N LEU A 166 44.00 12.35 55.33
CA LEU A 166 43.39 11.69 56.51
C LEU A 166 43.89 10.26 56.71
N GLY A 167 44.81 9.74 55.85
CA GLY A 167 45.31 8.38 55.93
C GLY A 167 44.30 7.31 55.46
N LEU A 168 43.20 7.73 54.81
CA LEU A 168 42.10 6.83 54.41
C LEU A 168 42.19 6.31 52.97
N ALA A 169 43.09 6.87 52.15
CA ALA A 169 43.29 6.46 50.76
C ALA A 169 44.76 6.61 50.33
N THR A 170 45.15 5.90 49.27
CA THR A 170 46.45 6.05 48.58
C THR A 170 46.20 6.52 47.14
N MET A 171 46.99 7.50 46.68
CA MET A 171 46.90 7.99 45.33
C MET A 171 47.40 6.94 44.32
N PRO A 172 46.67 6.55 43.31
CA PRO A 172 47.17 5.67 42.24
C PRO A 172 48.36 6.31 41.53
N ALA A 173 49.38 5.55 41.19
CA ALA A 173 50.62 6.03 40.57
C ALA A 173 50.41 6.66 39.16
N GLU A 174 49.31 6.35 38.50
CA GLU A 174 48.99 6.78 37.12
C GLU A 174 48.22 8.13 37.08
N VAL A 175 47.84 8.71 38.25
CA VAL A 175 47.05 9.93 38.28
C VAL A 175 47.95 11.16 38.16
N VAL A 176 47.80 11.91 37.09
CA VAL A 176 48.51 13.17 36.85
C VAL A 176 47.84 14.29 37.68
N ALA A 177 48.61 15.00 38.46
CA ALA A 177 48.11 16.17 39.23
C ALA A 177 47.65 17.27 38.23
N PRO A 178 46.46 17.86 38.43
CA PRO A 178 46.03 19.00 37.63
C PRO A 178 46.94 20.19 37.90
N GLY A 179 47.22 21.00 36.88
CA GLY A 179 47.97 22.25 37.01
C GLY A 179 47.23 23.37 37.74
N LEU A 180 45.99 23.08 38.23
CA LEU A 180 45.08 24.01 38.92
C LEU A 180 44.91 23.59 40.39
N THR A 181 44.69 24.57 41.28
CA THR A 181 44.23 24.27 42.62
C THR A 181 42.76 23.88 42.65
N GLU A 182 42.30 23.21 43.70
CA GLU A 182 40.88 22.85 43.87
C GLU A 182 39.96 24.08 43.84
N GLU A 183 40.41 25.18 44.44
CA GLU A 183 39.66 26.45 44.43
C GLU A 183 39.52 27.02 43.02
N GLN A 184 40.61 27.04 42.23
CA GLN A 184 40.60 27.50 40.85
C GLN A 184 39.72 26.61 39.96
N PHE A 185 39.78 25.28 40.15
CA PHE A 185 38.96 24.34 39.43
C PHE A 185 37.46 24.52 39.74
N THR A 186 37.12 24.69 41.03
CA THR A 186 35.74 24.92 41.48
C THR A 186 35.19 26.26 40.95
N GLU A 187 36.02 27.33 41.02
CA GLU A 187 35.65 28.66 40.49
C GLU A 187 35.42 28.64 38.99
N MET A 188 36.28 27.92 38.23
CA MET A 188 36.09 27.72 36.81
C MET A 188 34.78 27.00 36.51
N GLY A 189 34.47 25.93 37.24
CA GLY A 189 33.21 25.20 37.12
C GLY A 189 31.98 26.05 37.37
N LYS A 190 32.05 26.89 38.41
CA LYS A 190 30.98 27.82 38.73
C LYS A 190 30.72 28.82 37.60
N LYS A 191 31.77 29.45 37.07
CA LYS A 191 31.65 30.40 35.94
C LYS A 191 31.12 29.75 34.67
N ILE A 192 31.56 28.53 34.36
CA ILE A 192 31.05 27.78 33.20
C ILE A 192 29.57 27.43 33.38
N ALA A 193 29.18 26.95 34.57
CA ALA A 193 27.78 26.63 34.90
C ALA A 193 26.86 27.87 34.83
N GLU A 194 27.30 29.00 35.37
CA GLU A 194 26.58 30.28 35.32
C GLU A 194 26.41 30.76 33.85
N TYR A 195 27.46 30.64 33.05
CA TYR A 195 27.40 30.97 31.64
C TYR A 195 26.43 30.07 30.88
N GLU A 196 26.49 28.75 31.07
CA GLU A 196 25.59 27.79 30.40
C GLU A 196 24.13 27.98 30.78
N ALA A 197 23.88 28.24 32.07
CA ALA A 197 22.53 28.56 32.53
C ALA A 197 22.04 29.90 31.93
N GLY A 198 22.85 30.92 31.88
CA GLY A 198 22.52 32.21 31.26
C GLY A 198 22.31 32.11 29.76
N LYS A 199 23.15 31.34 29.06
CA LYS A 199 23.02 31.07 27.65
C LYS A 199 21.71 30.35 27.34
N SER A 200 21.41 29.26 28.05
CA SER A 200 20.18 28.50 27.90
C SER A 200 18.94 29.35 28.18
N ALA A 201 18.98 30.20 29.19
CA ALA A 201 17.89 31.12 29.52
C ALA A 201 17.66 32.17 28.40
N ALA A 202 18.74 32.77 27.87
CA ALA A 202 18.63 33.76 26.80
C ALA A 202 18.14 33.11 25.48
N GLU A 203 18.65 31.95 25.11
CA GLU A 203 18.19 31.18 23.93
C GLU A 203 16.70 30.80 24.09
N GLY A 204 16.29 30.33 25.27
CA GLY A 204 14.90 30.00 25.57
C GLY A 204 13.97 31.22 25.51
N ALA A 205 14.39 32.37 26.06
CA ALA A 205 13.64 33.62 25.98
C ALA A 205 13.50 34.13 24.52
N ASN A 206 14.57 34.06 23.76
CA ASN A 206 14.56 34.45 22.34
C ASN A 206 13.62 33.55 21.51
N ALA A 207 13.67 32.24 21.73
CA ALA A 207 12.76 31.29 21.10
C ALA A 207 11.29 31.55 21.47
N ALA A 208 11.02 31.83 22.72
CA ALA A 208 9.67 32.16 23.22
C ALA A 208 9.15 33.49 22.61
N ALA A 209 10.00 34.52 22.56
CA ALA A 209 9.65 35.80 21.95
C ALA A 209 9.35 35.67 20.44
N LEU A 210 10.15 34.90 19.73
CA LEU A 210 9.93 34.59 18.31
C LEU A 210 8.62 33.85 18.12
N ALA A 211 8.37 32.80 18.91
CA ALA A 211 7.13 32.04 18.86
C ALA A 211 5.89 32.89 19.15
N ALA A 212 5.99 33.80 20.15
CA ALA A 212 4.90 34.74 20.47
C ALA A 212 4.64 35.73 19.32
N ALA A 213 5.69 36.26 18.70
CA ALA A 213 5.56 37.18 17.56
C ALA A 213 5.00 36.46 16.28
N GLN A 214 5.29 35.20 16.09
CA GLN A 214 4.73 34.38 15.01
C GLN A 214 3.30 33.93 15.29
N ALA A 215 2.89 33.84 16.55
CA ALA A 215 1.58 33.32 16.97
C ALA A 215 0.39 34.12 16.37
N GLN A 216 0.57 35.41 16.09
CA GLN A 216 -0.46 36.25 15.46
C GLN A 216 -0.86 35.77 14.05
N TYR A 217 0.05 35.12 13.32
CA TYR A 217 -0.20 34.61 11.95
C TYR A 217 -0.77 33.20 11.95
N LYS A 218 -0.62 32.43 13.01
CA LYS A 218 -1.05 31.02 13.09
C LYS A 218 -2.53 30.78 12.79
N PRO A 219 -3.49 31.62 13.28
CA PRO A 219 -4.89 31.44 12.93
C PRO A 219 -5.18 31.68 11.45
N LEU A 220 -4.46 32.62 10.81
CA LEU A 220 -4.59 32.89 9.37
C LEU A 220 -3.97 31.76 8.53
N GLU A 221 -2.81 31.24 8.92
CA GLU A 221 -2.19 30.06 8.34
C GLU A 221 -3.15 28.86 8.40
N LYS A 222 -3.71 28.59 9.61
CA LYS A 222 -4.72 27.55 9.82
C LYS A 222 -5.91 27.73 8.87
N LEU A 223 -6.45 28.94 8.72
CA LEU A 223 -7.58 29.20 7.84
C LEU A 223 -7.27 28.85 6.39
N LEU A 224 -6.12 29.26 5.86
CA LEU A 224 -5.73 29.00 4.47
C LEU A 224 -5.41 27.53 4.19
N LEU A 225 -4.79 26.83 5.16
CA LEU A 225 -4.60 25.38 5.09
C LEU A 225 -5.94 24.64 5.03
N LEU A 226 -6.91 25.05 5.86
CA LEU A 226 -8.25 24.46 5.87
C LEU A 226 -9.06 24.82 4.63
N CYS A 227 -8.90 26.01 4.07
CA CYS A 227 -9.51 26.36 2.78
C CYS A 227 -9.07 25.43 1.66
N ARG A 228 -7.82 24.96 1.70
CA ARG A 228 -7.29 24.01 0.72
C ARG A 228 -7.76 22.58 0.94
N ASP A 229 -7.70 22.08 2.18
CA ASP A 229 -7.71 20.64 2.44
C ASP A 229 -8.96 20.13 3.17
N TYR A 230 -9.74 21.00 3.85
CA TYR A 230 -10.84 20.59 4.71
C TYR A 230 -11.94 19.82 3.97
N VAL A 231 -12.38 20.28 2.81
CA VAL A 231 -13.46 19.63 2.03
C VAL A 231 -12.99 18.27 1.51
N THR A 232 -11.72 18.15 1.12
CA THR A 232 -11.14 16.88 0.69
C THR A 232 -11.16 15.86 1.83
N LEU A 233 -10.77 16.25 3.05
CA LEU A 233 -10.87 15.38 4.23
C LEU A 233 -12.34 15.01 4.51
N LEU A 234 -13.23 16.01 4.53
CA LEU A 234 -14.66 15.83 4.80
C LEU A 234 -15.34 14.86 3.82
N HIS A 235 -15.05 14.93 2.52
CA HIS A 235 -15.53 13.99 1.52
C HIS A 235 -15.11 12.54 1.82
N ASN A 236 -13.89 12.34 2.33
CA ASN A 236 -13.40 11.02 2.69
C ASN A 236 -14.01 10.52 4.00
N PHE A 237 -14.27 11.41 4.97
CA PHE A 237 -14.91 11.05 6.25
C PHE A 237 -16.38 10.68 6.06
N VAL A 238 -17.13 11.48 5.32
CA VAL A 238 -18.59 11.29 5.20
C VAL A 238 -18.94 10.17 4.22
N SER A 239 -18.23 10.04 3.08
CA SER A 239 -18.75 9.16 2.02
C SER A 239 -17.71 8.44 1.16
N PHE A 240 -16.41 8.63 1.33
CA PHE A 240 -15.38 8.22 0.37
C PHE A 240 -15.66 8.70 -1.08
N LYS A 241 -16.28 9.87 -1.23
CA LYS A 241 -16.73 10.41 -2.53
C LYS A 241 -15.58 10.45 -3.54
N ASP A 242 -14.41 10.90 -3.13
CA ASP A 242 -13.26 11.06 -4.02
C ASP A 242 -12.72 9.70 -4.50
N PHE A 243 -12.73 8.68 -3.63
CA PHE A 243 -12.35 7.32 -4.00
C PHE A 243 -13.24 6.74 -5.11
N TYR A 244 -14.55 6.96 -5.00
CA TYR A 244 -15.51 6.46 -5.98
C TYR A 244 -15.75 7.38 -7.17
N ALA A 245 -15.19 8.58 -7.19
CA ALA A 245 -15.39 9.57 -8.26
C ALA A 245 -14.93 9.08 -9.65
N LYS A 246 -13.89 8.26 -9.72
CA LYS A 246 -13.39 7.66 -10.97
C LYS A 246 -14.38 6.70 -11.64
N ARG A 247 -15.32 6.14 -10.88
CA ARG A 247 -16.24 5.10 -11.33
C ARG A 247 -17.11 5.51 -12.53
N GLY A 248 -17.68 6.72 -12.48
CA GLY A 248 -18.59 7.19 -13.52
C GLY A 248 -17.93 7.39 -14.89
N LYS A 249 -16.67 7.80 -14.93
CA LYS A 249 -15.94 8.06 -16.18
C LYS A 249 -15.48 6.78 -16.87
N ALA A 250 -15.03 5.80 -16.13
CA ALA A 250 -14.59 4.51 -16.67
C ALA A 250 -15.74 3.70 -17.30
N LEU A 251 -16.94 3.73 -16.68
CA LEU A 251 -18.13 3.06 -17.20
C LEU A 251 -18.64 3.66 -18.51
N LEU A 252 -18.38 4.95 -18.75
CA LEU A 252 -18.83 5.67 -19.96
C LEU A 252 -17.80 5.60 -21.11
N GLY A 253 -16.73 4.82 -20.99
CA GLY A 253 -15.67 4.70 -22.00
C GLY A 253 -14.90 6.00 -22.25
N ARG A 254 -15.12 7.02 -21.45
CA ARG A 254 -14.36 8.28 -21.49
C ARG A 254 -13.16 8.09 -20.56
N GLY A 255 -11.96 8.22 -21.08
CA GLY A 255 -10.74 8.17 -20.31
C GLY A 255 -10.82 9.02 -19.05
N ALA A 256 -10.24 8.54 -17.96
CA ALA A 256 -10.10 9.36 -16.76
C ALA A 256 -9.36 10.65 -17.18
N SER A 257 -9.95 11.82 -16.94
CA SER A 257 -9.21 13.08 -17.06
C SER A 257 -8.17 13.09 -15.92
N ASP A 258 -7.01 13.69 -16.14
CA ASP A 258 -5.97 13.88 -15.12
C ASP A 258 -6.48 14.63 -13.86
N GLU A 259 -7.66 15.22 -13.93
CA GLU A 259 -8.34 15.98 -12.88
C GLU A 259 -9.20 15.14 -11.91
N THR A 260 -9.20 13.78 -12.01
CA THR A 260 -9.97 12.98 -11.04
C THR A 260 -9.29 13.00 -9.68
N PRO A 261 -10.00 13.43 -8.61
CA PRO A 261 -9.40 13.49 -7.28
C PRO A 261 -9.03 12.08 -6.80
N TRP A 262 -7.85 11.97 -6.18
CA TRP A 262 -7.42 10.79 -5.49
C TRP A 262 -7.97 10.81 -4.07
N ALA A 263 -8.31 9.64 -3.53
CA ALA A 263 -8.62 9.55 -2.11
C ALA A 263 -7.36 9.82 -1.26
N ILE A 264 -7.55 10.37 -0.09
CA ILE A 264 -6.45 10.78 0.80
C ILE A 264 -5.56 9.64 1.28
N PHE A 265 -6.04 8.40 1.22
CA PHE A 265 -5.30 7.19 1.59
C PHE A 265 -4.57 6.54 0.40
N GLN A 266 -4.77 7.00 -0.83
CA GLN A 266 -4.10 6.45 -2.01
C GLN A 266 -2.72 7.09 -2.17
N ALA A 267 -1.67 6.33 -1.88
CA ALA A 267 -0.30 6.81 -1.84
C ALA A 267 0.34 7.02 -3.22
N GLY A 268 -0.20 6.38 -4.26
CA GLY A 268 0.37 6.45 -5.61
C GLY A 268 0.01 5.24 -6.46
N THR A 269 0.88 4.91 -7.42
CA THR A 269 0.69 3.84 -8.41
C THR A 269 1.86 2.87 -8.41
N LEU A 270 1.57 1.58 -8.22
CA LEU A 270 2.56 0.51 -8.39
C LEU A 270 2.51 -0.04 -9.81
N VAL A 271 3.62 0.07 -10.54
CA VAL A 271 3.78 -0.53 -11.88
C VAL A 271 4.53 -1.84 -11.75
N ILE A 272 3.83 -2.93 -12.06
CA ILE A 272 4.36 -4.28 -11.97
C ILE A 272 3.76 -5.15 -13.08
N ASP A 273 4.61 -5.87 -13.81
CA ASP A 273 4.22 -6.91 -14.76
C ASP A 273 3.18 -6.41 -15.80
N GLN A 274 3.47 -5.27 -16.44
CA GLN A 274 2.63 -4.58 -17.44
C GLN A 274 1.28 -4.07 -16.89
N ARG A 275 1.20 -3.81 -15.58
CA ARG A 275 0.01 -3.28 -14.92
C ARG A 275 0.37 -2.09 -14.06
N ALA A 276 -0.57 -1.16 -13.96
CA ALA A 276 -0.53 -0.05 -13.05
C ALA A 276 -1.64 -0.22 -12.00
N CYS A 277 -1.24 -0.47 -10.75
CA CYS A 277 -2.16 -0.61 -9.62
C CYS A 277 -2.30 0.76 -8.93
N ASN A 278 -3.45 1.41 -9.10
CA ASN A 278 -3.72 2.75 -8.58
C ASN A 278 -4.28 2.75 -7.13
N LEU A 279 -4.67 1.59 -6.60
CA LEU A 279 -5.04 1.44 -5.20
C LEU A 279 -3.83 0.95 -4.40
N CYS A 280 -2.98 1.89 -4.01
CA CYS A 280 -1.83 1.67 -3.15
C CYS A 280 -1.99 2.46 -1.85
N LEU A 281 -1.77 1.82 -0.70
CA LEU A 281 -1.80 2.45 0.61
C LEU A 281 -0.42 2.30 1.26
N LYS A 282 0.00 3.30 2.02
CA LYS A 282 1.16 3.17 2.93
C LYS A 282 0.78 2.21 4.06
N VAL A 283 1.70 1.37 4.48
CA VAL A 283 1.51 0.39 5.55
C VAL A 283 2.21 0.92 6.80
N SER A 284 1.43 1.23 7.84
CA SER A 284 1.95 1.69 9.12
C SER A 284 2.35 0.54 10.05
N ASP A 285 1.60 -0.57 10.01
CA ASP A 285 1.79 -1.73 10.89
C ASP A 285 1.54 -3.04 10.12
N MET A 286 2.64 -3.73 9.79
CA MET A 286 2.58 -5.02 9.09
C MET A 286 1.88 -6.13 9.88
N ALA A 287 1.92 -6.10 11.22
CA ALA A 287 1.27 -7.12 12.05
C ALA A 287 -0.25 -6.99 11.96
N LYS A 288 -0.78 -5.77 12.05
CA LYS A 288 -2.21 -5.50 11.88
C LYS A 288 -2.68 -5.81 10.46
N HIS A 289 -1.89 -5.45 9.45
CA HIS A 289 -2.20 -5.83 8.06
C HIS A 289 -2.22 -7.35 7.87
N ASN A 290 -1.31 -8.09 8.50
CA ASN A 290 -1.30 -9.55 8.42
C ASN A 290 -2.58 -10.18 9.00
N ALA A 291 -3.14 -9.58 10.05
CA ALA A 291 -4.36 -10.06 10.69
C ALA A 291 -5.63 -9.71 9.90
N GLN A 292 -5.74 -8.48 9.40
CA GLN A 292 -7.00 -7.95 8.85
C GLN A 292 -7.08 -7.97 7.32
N ALA A 293 -5.96 -7.85 6.61
CA ALA A 293 -5.96 -7.76 5.15
C ALA A 293 -6.56 -8.97 4.41
N PRO A 294 -6.49 -10.22 4.90
CA PRO A 294 -7.17 -11.35 4.28
C PRO A 294 -8.68 -11.16 4.15
N ASP A 295 -9.30 -10.45 5.11
CA ASP A 295 -10.75 -10.20 5.14
C ASP A 295 -11.20 -9.20 4.06
N SER A 296 -10.27 -8.47 3.45
CA SER A 296 -10.56 -7.57 2.34
C SER A 296 -11.09 -8.29 1.08
N GLY A 297 -10.80 -9.57 0.93
CA GLY A 297 -11.14 -10.37 -0.27
C GLY A 297 -10.44 -9.94 -1.55
N MET A 298 -9.47 -9.01 -1.48
CA MET A 298 -8.68 -8.51 -2.61
C MET A 298 -7.35 -9.25 -2.75
N TYR A 299 -6.83 -9.32 -3.99
CA TYR A 299 -5.45 -9.74 -4.24
C TYR A 299 -4.51 -8.60 -3.86
N LEU A 300 -3.63 -8.83 -2.89
CA LEU A 300 -2.80 -7.78 -2.31
C LEU A 300 -1.32 -8.10 -2.49
N ILE A 301 -0.57 -7.09 -2.90
CA ILE A 301 0.88 -7.14 -3.11
C ILE A 301 1.51 -6.16 -2.13
N TYR A 302 2.30 -6.66 -1.18
CA TYR A 302 3.08 -5.83 -0.26
C TYR A 302 4.47 -5.64 -0.83
N CYS A 303 4.91 -4.39 -0.91
CA CYS A 303 6.23 -4.04 -1.39
C CYS A 303 6.98 -3.16 -0.40
N ASN A 304 8.27 -3.45 -0.22
CA ASN A 304 9.19 -2.50 0.39
C ASN A 304 9.70 -1.57 -0.70
N CYS A 305 9.51 -0.28 -0.50
CA CYS A 305 9.90 0.76 -1.44
C CYS A 305 11.08 1.56 -0.89
N LYS A 306 12.05 1.86 -1.76
CA LYS A 306 13.22 2.68 -1.44
C LYS A 306 13.36 3.79 -2.47
N HIS A 307 13.48 5.02 -2.01
CA HIS A 307 13.77 6.17 -2.86
C HIS A 307 15.27 6.46 -2.83
N HIS A 308 15.93 6.32 -3.98
CA HIS A 308 17.39 6.38 -4.06
C HIS A 308 17.96 7.75 -3.68
N ALA A 309 17.34 8.83 -4.13
CA ALA A 309 17.87 10.19 -3.94
C ALA A 309 17.83 10.64 -2.47
N SER A 310 16.80 10.22 -1.68
CA SER A 310 16.66 10.63 -0.28
C SER A 310 17.04 9.55 0.72
N GLY A 311 17.25 8.29 0.28
CA GLY A 311 17.47 7.14 1.16
C GLY A 311 16.24 6.72 1.97
N GLN A 312 15.10 7.36 1.77
CA GLN A 312 13.86 7.05 2.47
C GLN A 312 13.34 5.67 2.08
N THR A 313 12.74 4.99 3.04
CA THR A 313 12.10 3.68 2.85
C THR A 313 10.65 3.73 3.34
N MET A 314 9.77 3.00 2.66
CA MET A 314 8.40 2.79 3.10
C MET A 314 7.89 1.43 2.65
N THR A 315 6.89 0.91 3.35
CA THR A 315 6.16 -0.28 2.91
C THR A 315 4.81 0.16 2.36
N ILE A 316 4.42 -0.40 1.23
CA ILE A 316 3.11 -0.18 0.62
C ILE A 316 2.37 -1.50 0.45
N VAL A 317 1.04 -1.42 0.38
CA VAL A 317 0.17 -2.49 -0.09
C VAL A 317 -0.58 -2.01 -1.34
N ALA A 318 -0.44 -2.75 -2.43
CA ALA A 318 -1.16 -2.50 -3.68
C ALA A 318 -2.25 -3.56 -3.87
N ALA A 319 -3.45 -3.13 -4.21
CA ALA A 319 -4.54 -4.03 -4.56
C ALA A 319 -4.57 -4.25 -6.08
N MET A 320 -4.40 -5.50 -6.51
CA MET A 320 -4.55 -5.89 -7.90
C MET A 320 -5.97 -6.42 -8.13
N THR A 321 -6.73 -5.74 -8.96
CA THR A 321 -8.15 -6.00 -9.17
C THR A 321 -8.47 -6.61 -10.54
N VAL A 322 -7.52 -6.53 -11.49
CA VAL A 322 -7.63 -7.06 -12.86
C VAL A 322 -6.28 -7.66 -13.30
N GLY A 323 -6.33 -8.61 -14.21
CA GLY A 323 -5.16 -9.17 -14.87
C GLY A 323 -4.82 -10.59 -14.47
N ASP A 324 -3.60 -11.04 -14.80
CA ASP A 324 -3.08 -12.38 -14.55
C ASP A 324 -2.00 -12.34 -13.46
N ILE A 325 -2.01 -13.32 -12.57
CA ILE A 325 -1.08 -13.42 -11.44
C ILE A 325 0.13 -14.33 -11.70
N ARG A 326 0.24 -14.93 -12.90
CA ARG A 326 1.23 -15.99 -13.20
C ARG A 326 2.67 -15.60 -12.90
N ASN A 327 3.04 -14.34 -13.14
CA ASN A 327 4.40 -13.85 -12.98
C ASN A 327 4.64 -13.14 -11.64
N LEU A 328 3.62 -13.04 -10.79
CA LEU A 328 3.73 -12.37 -9.50
C LEU A 328 4.23 -13.34 -8.44
N LYS A 329 5.36 -13.02 -7.83
CA LYS A 329 5.98 -13.79 -6.75
C LYS A 329 6.77 -12.88 -5.82
N VAL A 330 6.99 -13.34 -4.61
CA VAL A 330 7.86 -12.67 -3.64
C VAL A 330 9.28 -12.57 -4.19
N GLY A 331 9.96 -11.44 -3.93
CA GLY A 331 11.27 -11.10 -4.47
C GLY A 331 11.25 -10.50 -5.88
N LYS A 332 10.07 -10.23 -6.46
CA LYS A 332 9.96 -9.54 -7.74
C LYS A 332 10.11 -8.05 -7.56
N ASN A 333 10.91 -7.41 -8.44
CA ASN A 333 11.07 -5.96 -8.48
C ASN A 333 9.96 -5.30 -9.28
N ALA A 334 9.61 -4.08 -8.85
CA ALA A 334 8.59 -3.22 -9.44
C ALA A 334 9.00 -1.74 -9.27
N LEU A 335 8.23 -0.83 -9.83
CA LEU A 335 8.39 0.61 -9.61
C LEU A 335 7.11 1.17 -8.98
N PHE A 336 7.28 1.96 -7.94
CA PHE A 336 6.19 2.70 -7.33
C PHE A 336 6.39 4.20 -7.58
N TYR A 337 5.35 4.85 -8.07
CA TYR A 337 5.30 6.29 -8.26
C TYR A 337 4.38 6.89 -7.20
N ASP A 338 4.93 7.79 -6.37
CA ASP A 338 4.12 8.50 -5.39
C ASP A 338 3.29 9.62 -6.05
N ARG A 339 2.45 10.29 -5.27
CA ARG A 339 1.59 11.37 -5.79
C ARG A 339 2.35 12.63 -6.23
N ASN A 340 3.60 12.78 -5.80
CA ASN A 340 4.48 13.86 -6.24
C ASN A 340 5.27 13.49 -7.50
N GLY A 341 5.03 12.30 -8.08
CA GLY A 341 5.73 11.82 -9.26
C GLY A 341 7.14 11.30 -9.00
N ARG A 342 7.54 11.12 -7.73
CA ARG A 342 8.84 10.53 -7.41
C ARG A 342 8.78 9.02 -7.62
N ASP A 343 9.84 8.46 -8.17
CA ASP A 343 10.00 7.04 -8.41
C ASP A 343 10.70 6.34 -7.23
N TRP A 344 10.16 5.19 -6.87
CA TRP A 344 10.65 4.36 -5.79
C TRP A 344 10.89 2.95 -6.31
N GLU A 345 12.05 2.39 -6.07
CA GLU A 345 12.28 0.97 -6.29
C GLU A 345 11.46 0.16 -5.28
N ALA A 346 10.66 -0.75 -5.80
CA ALA A 346 9.75 -1.57 -5.00
C ALA A 346 10.10 -3.06 -5.15
N GLU A 347 10.24 -3.77 -4.04
CA GLU A 347 10.43 -5.22 -4.00
C GLU A 347 9.22 -5.88 -3.34
N VAL A 348 8.67 -6.91 -3.97
CA VAL A 348 7.53 -7.67 -3.44
C VAL A 348 7.99 -8.54 -2.27
N VAL A 349 7.51 -8.23 -1.06
CA VAL A 349 7.84 -8.98 0.17
C VAL A 349 6.77 -9.97 0.58
N LYS A 350 5.51 -9.72 0.22
CA LYS A 350 4.38 -10.59 0.57
C LYS A 350 3.25 -10.47 -0.43
N ILE A 351 2.54 -11.57 -0.65
CA ILE A 351 1.33 -11.62 -1.48
C ILE A 351 0.21 -12.28 -0.66
N ILE A 352 -0.98 -11.68 -0.69
CA ILE A 352 -2.22 -12.31 -0.20
C ILE A 352 -3.01 -12.73 -1.44
N ASP A 353 -3.08 -14.04 -1.66
CA ASP A 353 -3.69 -14.64 -2.85
C ASP A 353 -5.21 -14.75 -2.67
N ASN A 354 -5.94 -13.85 -3.30
CA ASN A 354 -7.39 -13.89 -3.46
C ASN A 354 -7.75 -13.89 -4.96
N PRO A 355 -8.88 -14.47 -5.36
CA PRO A 355 -9.25 -14.53 -6.76
C PRO A 355 -9.48 -13.12 -7.33
N ILE A 356 -8.92 -12.85 -8.51
CA ILE A 356 -9.10 -11.60 -9.23
C ILE A 356 -10.28 -11.70 -10.21
N SER A 357 -10.50 -12.88 -10.81
CA SER A 357 -11.58 -13.13 -11.74
C SER A 357 -12.14 -14.55 -11.62
N ILE A 358 -13.38 -14.75 -12.09
CA ILE A 358 -14.01 -16.08 -12.14
C ILE A 358 -13.25 -17.00 -13.09
N GLY A 359 -12.77 -16.48 -14.25
CA GLY A 359 -11.98 -17.27 -15.20
C GLY A 359 -10.67 -17.79 -14.60
N GLN A 360 -10.01 -16.98 -13.76
CA GLN A 360 -8.82 -17.42 -13.03
C GLN A 360 -9.14 -18.52 -12.02
N ALA A 361 -10.28 -18.41 -11.33
CA ALA A 361 -10.73 -19.42 -10.38
C ALA A 361 -11.08 -20.76 -11.06
N PHE A 362 -11.60 -20.71 -12.29
CA PHE A 362 -11.83 -21.91 -13.11
C PHE A 362 -10.52 -22.69 -13.33
N TRP A 363 -9.42 -22.01 -13.66
CA TRP A 363 -8.13 -22.64 -13.93
C TRP A 363 -7.32 -22.92 -12.64
N SER A 364 -7.73 -22.41 -11.49
CA SER A 364 -7.01 -22.54 -10.21
C SER A 364 -6.73 -23.99 -9.81
N PRO A 365 -7.68 -24.95 -9.85
CA PRO A 365 -7.41 -26.34 -9.48
C PRO A 365 -6.34 -26.99 -10.35
N TYR A 366 -6.37 -26.71 -11.65
CA TYR A 366 -5.42 -27.29 -12.61
C TYR A 366 -4.01 -26.72 -12.44
N ARG A 367 -3.90 -25.43 -12.12
CA ARG A 367 -2.60 -24.80 -11.80
C ARG A 367 -1.99 -25.38 -10.54
N LYS A 368 -2.77 -25.52 -9.46
CA LYS A 368 -2.29 -26.13 -8.21
C LYS A 368 -1.83 -27.56 -8.43
N LEU A 369 -2.53 -28.32 -9.26
CA LEU A 369 -2.10 -29.67 -9.63
C LEU A 369 -0.78 -29.63 -10.41
N GLY A 370 -0.64 -28.73 -11.38
CA GLY A 370 0.60 -28.55 -12.14
C GLY A 370 1.79 -28.13 -11.26
N GLU A 371 1.57 -27.20 -10.33
CA GLU A 371 2.58 -26.78 -9.36
C GLU A 371 3.00 -27.91 -8.41
N TRP A 372 2.05 -28.72 -7.95
CA TRP A 372 2.29 -29.90 -7.14
C TRP A 372 3.14 -30.92 -7.88
N VAL A 373 2.78 -31.25 -9.14
CA VAL A 373 3.55 -32.18 -9.98
C VAL A 373 4.96 -31.64 -10.26
N SER A 374 5.09 -30.37 -10.63
CA SER A 374 6.39 -29.75 -10.86
C SER A 374 7.24 -29.70 -9.58
N GLY A 375 6.62 -29.46 -8.42
CA GLY A 375 7.27 -29.50 -7.11
C GLY A 375 7.82 -30.90 -6.77
N LEU A 376 7.09 -31.96 -7.12
CA LEU A 376 7.58 -33.34 -6.96
C LEU A 376 8.79 -33.61 -7.86
N ILE A 377 8.73 -33.17 -9.14
CA ILE A 377 9.83 -33.33 -10.09
C ILE A 377 11.06 -32.54 -9.62
N THR A 378 10.87 -31.30 -9.19
CA THR A 378 11.98 -30.44 -8.72
C THR A 378 12.63 -30.98 -7.43
N LYS A 379 11.83 -31.48 -6.49
CA LYS A 379 12.37 -32.12 -5.27
C LYS A 379 13.18 -33.37 -5.61
N SER A 380 12.66 -34.21 -6.52
CA SER A 380 13.38 -35.41 -6.97
C SER A 380 14.67 -35.06 -7.74
N ALA A 381 14.69 -33.99 -8.51
CA ALA A 381 15.88 -33.49 -9.19
C ALA A 381 16.91 -32.91 -8.20
N ALA A 382 16.47 -32.08 -7.25
CA ALA A 382 17.34 -31.49 -6.24
C ALA A 382 17.95 -32.54 -5.29
N GLU A 383 17.21 -33.61 -4.93
CA GLU A 383 17.73 -34.71 -4.16
C GLU A 383 18.79 -35.51 -4.94
N LYS A 384 18.58 -35.70 -6.24
CA LYS A 384 19.57 -36.34 -7.13
C LYS A 384 20.83 -35.49 -7.27
N GLU A 385 20.67 -34.19 -7.42
CA GLU A 385 21.79 -33.24 -7.52
C GLU A 385 22.59 -33.17 -6.22
N LYS A 386 21.95 -33.10 -5.05
CA LYS A 386 22.61 -33.15 -3.76
C LYS A 386 23.36 -34.47 -3.54
N LYS A 387 22.81 -35.63 -3.95
CA LYS A 387 23.49 -36.92 -3.87
C LYS A 387 24.68 -36.99 -4.81
N SER A 388 24.55 -36.48 -6.04
CA SER A 388 25.66 -36.44 -7.00
C SER A 388 26.79 -35.49 -6.55
N PHE A 389 26.46 -34.35 -5.95
CA PHE A 389 27.46 -33.44 -5.35
C PHE A 389 28.12 -34.04 -4.11
N ALA A 390 27.39 -34.74 -3.24
CA ALA A 390 27.93 -35.42 -2.08
C ALA A 390 28.88 -36.55 -2.48
N ASP A 391 28.51 -37.37 -3.50
CA ASP A 391 29.35 -38.43 -4.05
C ASP A 391 30.60 -37.87 -4.77
N MET A 392 30.51 -36.73 -5.42
CA MET A 392 31.65 -36.06 -6.07
C MET A 392 32.59 -35.45 -5.02
N THR A 393 32.07 -34.88 -3.94
CA THR A 393 32.86 -34.29 -2.85
C THR A 393 33.55 -35.41 -2.02
N ALA A 394 32.89 -36.55 -1.80
CA ALA A 394 33.47 -37.70 -1.14
C ALA A 394 34.60 -38.33 -1.97
N LYS A 395 34.49 -38.35 -3.30
CA LYS A 395 35.55 -38.82 -4.21
C LYS A 395 36.75 -37.87 -4.30
N LEU A 396 36.60 -36.60 -4.02
CA LEU A 396 37.68 -35.62 -4.01
C LEU A 396 38.46 -35.57 -2.68
N GLN A 397 37.91 -36.12 -1.61
CA GLN A 397 38.56 -36.13 -0.28
C GLN A 397 39.33 -37.42 0.06
N THR A 398 39.34 -38.43 -0.82
CA THR A 398 40.13 -39.65 -0.63
C THR A 398 41.40 -39.59 -1.46
N PRO A 399 42.63 -39.66 -0.84
CA PRO A 399 43.89 -39.80 -1.59
C PRO A 399 43.90 -41.16 -2.34
N PRO A 400 44.50 -41.24 -3.54
CA PRO A 400 44.51 -42.48 -4.30
C PRO A 400 45.41 -43.51 -3.64
N ALA A 401 44.82 -44.52 -3.02
CA ALA A 401 45.53 -45.78 -2.68
C ALA A 401 45.62 -46.59 -3.96
N ALA A 402 46.86 -46.93 -4.32
CA ALA A 402 47.19 -47.69 -5.51
C ALA A 402 46.56 -49.09 -5.47
N GLY A 403 45.85 -49.44 -6.54
CA GLY A 403 45.66 -50.84 -6.98
C GLY A 403 44.52 -51.62 -6.40
N GLN A 404 43.29 -51.29 -6.76
CA GLN A 404 42.22 -52.29 -6.95
C GLN A 404 41.12 -51.68 -7.86
N ALA A 405 40.77 -52.40 -8.91
CA ALA A 405 39.70 -52.05 -9.81
C ALA A 405 38.38 -51.99 -9.04
N ALA A 406 37.77 -50.81 -8.95
CA ALA A 406 36.47 -50.61 -8.30
C ALA A 406 35.39 -51.31 -9.11
N GLN A 407 34.85 -52.40 -8.57
CA GLN A 407 33.58 -52.96 -9.03
C GLN A 407 32.47 -51.87 -8.87
N PRO A 408 31.61 -51.69 -9.83
CA PRO A 408 30.46 -50.76 -9.69
C PRO A 408 29.59 -51.27 -8.54
N ALA A 409 29.30 -50.37 -7.57
CA ALA A 409 28.41 -50.66 -6.46
C ALA A 409 27.06 -51.16 -6.99
N PRO A 410 26.50 -52.26 -6.44
CA PRO A 410 25.24 -52.78 -6.93
C PRO A 410 24.15 -51.72 -6.74
N PHE A 411 23.48 -51.43 -7.84
CA PHE A 411 22.30 -50.53 -7.90
C PHE A 411 21.25 -51.10 -6.93
N ASP A 412 20.89 -50.32 -5.88
CA ASP A 412 20.00 -50.77 -4.82
C ASP A 412 18.55 -50.84 -5.35
N ILE A 413 18.26 -51.92 -6.06
CA ILE A 413 16.98 -52.23 -6.70
C ILE A 413 15.84 -52.23 -5.70
N ALA A 414 16.10 -52.53 -4.40
CA ALA A 414 15.08 -52.60 -3.37
C ALA A 414 14.48 -51.21 -3.01
N LYS A 415 15.31 -50.18 -3.01
CA LYS A 415 14.80 -48.79 -2.78
C LYS A 415 14.03 -48.25 -3.97
N PHE A 416 14.41 -48.65 -5.17
CA PHE A 416 13.65 -48.28 -6.38
C PHE A 416 12.37 -49.10 -6.54
N ALA A 417 12.37 -50.37 -6.15
CA ALA A 417 11.19 -51.22 -6.17
C ALA A 417 10.04 -50.64 -5.32
N GLY A 418 10.35 -50.06 -4.15
CA GLY A 418 9.35 -49.40 -3.31
C GLY A 418 8.73 -48.15 -3.95
N ILE A 419 9.56 -47.36 -4.63
CA ILE A 419 9.08 -46.16 -5.34
C ILE A 419 8.28 -46.57 -6.59
N PHE A 420 8.73 -47.56 -7.35
CA PHE A 420 7.99 -48.07 -8.49
C PHE A 420 6.73 -48.82 -8.08
N ALA A 421 6.69 -49.49 -6.93
CA ALA A 421 5.49 -50.09 -6.39
C ALA A 421 4.47 -49.03 -5.94
N ALA A 422 4.91 -47.95 -5.30
CA ALA A 422 4.04 -46.85 -4.93
C ALA A 422 3.49 -46.09 -6.18
N ILE A 423 4.34 -45.85 -7.18
CA ILE A 423 3.93 -45.29 -8.46
C ILE A 423 3.02 -46.27 -9.21
N GLY A 424 3.35 -47.57 -9.19
CA GLY A 424 2.55 -48.63 -9.81
C GLY A 424 1.15 -48.76 -9.18
N MET A 425 1.04 -48.67 -7.84
CA MET A 425 -0.24 -48.62 -7.16
C MET A 425 -1.04 -47.35 -7.47
N ALA A 426 -0.38 -46.21 -7.52
CA ALA A 426 -1.02 -44.95 -7.89
C ALA A 426 -1.48 -44.96 -9.35
N VAL A 427 -0.65 -45.49 -10.28
CA VAL A 427 -0.99 -45.66 -11.68
C VAL A 427 -2.03 -46.75 -11.86
N GLY A 428 -1.98 -47.84 -11.08
CA GLY A 428 -2.99 -48.89 -11.04
C GLY A 428 -4.35 -48.41 -10.56
N ALA A 429 -4.38 -47.61 -9.49
CA ALA A 429 -5.61 -46.98 -9.00
C ALA A 429 -6.15 -45.95 -9.99
N LEU A 430 -5.28 -45.16 -10.62
CA LEU A 430 -5.64 -44.28 -11.73
C LEU A 430 -6.12 -45.07 -12.97
N GLY A 431 -5.47 -46.21 -13.27
CA GLY A 431 -5.86 -47.10 -14.36
C GLY A 431 -7.22 -47.74 -14.16
N THR A 432 -7.52 -48.23 -12.95
CA THR A 432 -8.86 -48.77 -12.63
C THR A 432 -9.94 -47.69 -12.60
N PHE A 433 -9.62 -46.50 -12.10
CA PHE A 433 -10.50 -45.35 -12.16
C PHE A 433 -10.74 -44.91 -13.63
N LEU A 434 -9.66 -44.90 -14.44
CA LEU A 434 -9.77 -44.52 -15.86
C LEU A 434 -10.57 -45.59 -16.67
N THR A 435 -10.36 -46.88 -16.39
CA THR A 435 -11.11 -47.96 -17.05
C THR A 435 -12.58 -47.99 -16.63
N SER A 436 -12.90 -47.71 -15.36
CA SER A 436 -14.29 -47.56 -14.93
C SER A 436 -14.93 -46.32 -15.53
N LEU A 437 -14.22 -45.19 -15.59
CA LEU A 437 -14.65 -43.98 -16.32
C LEU A 437 -14.87 -44.28 -17.82
N LEU A 438 -13.92 -44.96 -18.47
CA LEU A 438 -14.04 -45.30 -19.90
C LEU A 438 -15.20 -46.27 -20.16
N SER A 439 -15.48 -47.21 -19.25
CA SER A 439 -16.63 -48.10 -19.39
C SER A 439 -17.97 -47.38 -19.22
N GLU A 440 -18.05 -46.42 -18.29
CA GLU A 440 -19.22 -45.55 -18.17
C GLU A 440 -19.35 -44.57 -19.34
N VAL A 441 -18.23 -44.03 -19.85
CA VAL A 441 -18.18 -43.23 -21.07
C VAL A 441 -18.62 -44.03 -22.28
N GLY A 442 -18.28 -45.34 -22.34
CA GLY A 442 -18.77 -46.27 -23.39
C GLY A 442 -20.29 -46.39 -23.37
N LYS A 443 -20.86 -46.64 -22.20
CA LYS A 443 -22.32 -46.68 -22.03
C LYS A 443 -23.02 -45.35 -22.34
N PHE A 444 -22.34 -44.22 -21.98
CA PHE A 444 -22.82 -42.90 -22.37
C PHE A 444 -22.72 -42.61 -23.85
N ALA A 445 -21.72 -43.18 -24.55
CA ALA A 445 -21.54 -43.03 -25.98
C ALA A 445 -22.64 -43.74 -26.77
N GLU A 446 -23.27 -44.79 -26.20
CA GLU A 446 -24.46 -45.44 -26.79
C GLU A 446 -25.66 -44.48 -26.89
N ASN A 447 -25.68 -43.41 -26.07
CA ASN A 447 -26.69 -42.34 -26.09
C ASN A 447 -26.41 -41.27 -27.19
N GLY A 448 -25.42 -41.50 -28.07
CA GLY A 448 -25.03 -40.60 -29.13
C GLY A 448 -23.77 -39.81 -28.82
N TRP A 449 -23.12 -39.31 -29.88
CA TRP A 449 -21.82 -38.57 -29.80
C TRP A 449 -21.82 -37.34 -28.90
N TRP A 450 -22.97 -36.83 -28.50
CA TRP A 450 -23.18 -35.75 -27.54
C TRP A 450 -22.76 -36.08 -26.09
N ALA A 451 -22.82 -37.34 -25.74
CA ALA A 451 -22.58 -37.77 -24.38
C ALA A 451 -21.12 -37.50 -23.96
N ILE A 452 -20.17 -37.58 -24.91
CA ILE A 452 -18.74 -37.36 -24.64
C ILE A 452 -18.45 -35.88 -24.29
N PRO A 453 -18.87 -34.87 -25.10
CA PRO A 453 -18.70 -33.47 -24.72
C PRO A 453 -19.42 -33.08 -23.44
N THR A 454 -20.64 -33.57 -23.20
CA THR A 454 -21.38 -33.27 -21.95
C THR A 454 -20.72 -33.86 -20.73
N LEU A 455 -20.15 -35.06 -20.84
CA LEU A 455 -19.39 -35.67 -19.73
C LEU A 455 -18.12 -34.88 -19.42
N ILE A 456 -17.35 -34.46 -20.44
CA ILE A 456 -16.15 -33.64 -20.27
C ILE A 456 -16.50 -32.31 -19.61
N ILE A 457 -17.54 -31.63 -20.10
CA ILE A 457 -18.01 -30.38 -19.49
C ILE A 457 -18.47 -30.59 -18.04
N GLY A 458 -19.20 -31.70 -17.78
CA GLY A 458 -19.64 -32.05 -16.43
C GLY A 458 -18.49 -32.27 -15.46
N ILE A 459 -17.44 -32.99 -15.86
CA ILE A 459 -16.22 -33.20 -15.07
C ILE A 459 -15.49 -31.87 -14.83
N LEU A 460 -15.32 -31.05 -15.88
CA LEU A 460 -14.69 -29.74 -15.76
C LEU A 460 -15.47 -28.84 -14.79
N LEU A 461 -16.80 -28.82 -14.87
CA LEU A 461 -17.65 -28.05 -13.96
C LEU A 461 -17.63 -28.61 -12.53
N ALA A 462 -17.59 -29.92 -12.36
CA ALA A 462 -17.50 -30.56 -11.04
C ALA A 462 -16.18 -30.21 -10.32
N ILE A 463 -15.07 -30.15 -11.06
CA ILE A 463 -13.75 -29.78 -10.53
C ILE A 463 -13.64 -28.28 -10.30
N SER A 464 -14.06 -27.45 -11.27
CA SER A 464 -13.88 -26.00 -11.24
C SER A 464 -15.05 -25.25 -10.61
N GLY A 465 -16.26 -25.84 -10.58
CA GLY A 465 -17.47 -25.21 -10.09
C GLY A 465 -17.36 -24.65 -8.66
N PRO A 466 -16.93 -25.46 -7.68
CA PRO A 466 -16.76 -24.97 -6.31
C PRO A 466 -15.82 -23.78 -6.22
N SER A 467 -14.68 -23.79 -6.93
CA SER A 467 -13.72 -22.67 -6.92
C SER A 467 -14.29 -21.42 -7.60
N MET A 468 -15.10 -21.57 -8.65
CA MET A 468 -15.78 -20.46 -9.32
C MET A 468 -16.83 -19.81 -8.41
N ILE A 469 -17.63 -20.61 -7.69
CA ILE A 469 -18.65 -20.12 -6.75
C ILE A 469 -17.97 -19.35 -5.60
N LEU A 470 -16.93 -19.91 -4.99
CA LEU A 470 -16.16 -19.25 -3.94
C LEU A 470 -15.53 -17.94 -4.43
N ALA A 471 -14.95 -17.94 -5.65
CA ALA A 471 -14.42 -16.73 -6.25
C ALA A 471 -15.50 -15.69 -6.51
N TRP A 472 -16.66 -16.08 -7.03
CA TRP A 472 -17.78 -15.18 -7.26
C TRP A 472 -18.25 -14.53 -5.94
N MET A 473 -18.36 -15.32 -4.87
CA MET A 473 -18.72 -14.81 -3.54
C MET A 473 -17.67 -13.82 -3.01
N LYS A 474 -16.37 -14.14 -3.12
CA LYS A 474 -15.28 -13.26 -2.69
C LYS A 474 -15.23 -11.97 -3.52
N LEU A 475 -15.38 -12.06 -4.85
CA LEU A 475 -15.36 -10.91 -5.74
C LEU A 475 -16.48 -9.90 -5.45
N ARG A 476 -17.63 -10.36 -4.96
CA ARG A 476 -18.75 -9.49 -4.56
C ARG A 476 -18.55 -8.85 -3.19
N LYS A 477 -17.75 -9.47 -2.31
CA LYS A 477 -17.50 -9.02 -0.93
C LYS A 477 -16.18 -8.29 -0.76
N ARG A 478 -15.50 -7.91 -1.86
CA ARG A 478 -14.26 -7.13 -1.76
C ARG A 478 -14.51 -5.84 -1.00
N ASN A 479 -13.74 -5.61 0.06
CA ASN A 479 -13.90 -4.46 0.94
C ASN A 479 -12.54 -3.82 1.26
N LEU A 480 -12.47 -2.50 1.14
CA LEU A 480 -11.27 -1.74 1.48
C LEU A 480 -11.15 -1.48 3.00
N ALA A 481 -12.26 -1.50 3.73
CA ALA A 481 -12.29 -1.16 5.15
C ALA A 481 -11.26 -1.92 6.02
N PRO A 482 -11.04 -3.26 5.86
CA PRO A 482 -10.02 -3.97 6.63
C PRO A 482 -8.60 -3.43 6.44
N LEU A 483 -8.25 -2.95 5.24
CA LEU A 483 -6.94 -2.36 4.97
C LEU A 483 -6.77 -1.00 5.65
N LEU A 484 -7.80 -0.18 5.64
CA LEU A 484 -7.80 1.11 6.33
C LEU A 484 -7.78 0.92 7.85
N ASN A 485 -8.57 -0.04 8.39
CA ASN A 485 -8.56 -0.37 9.82
C ASN A 485 -7.17 -0.85 10.27
N ALA A 486 -6.48 -1.66 9.44
CA ALA A 486 -5.10 -2.08 9.71
C ALA A 486 -4.12 -0.90 9.81
N ASN A 487 -4.41 0.21 9.11
CA ASN A 487 -3.67 1.48 9.20
C ASN A 487 -4.17 2.40 10.34
N GLY A 488 -5.02 1.92 11.23
CA GLY A 488 -5.49 2.68 12.39
C GLY A 488 -6.69 3.58 12.14
N TRP A 489 -7.37 3.43 10.98
CA TRP A 489 -8.66 4.08 10.75
C TRP A 489 -9.77 3.38 11.55
N ALA A 490 -10.83 4.10 11.85
CA ALA A 490 -12.09 3.54 12.35
C ALA A 490 -13.14 3.66 11.24
N VAL A 491 -13.20 2.67 10.36
CA VAL A 491 -14.15 2.66 9.24
C VAL A 491 -15.47 2.07 9.70
N ASN A 492 -16.54 2.87 9.64
CA ASN A 492 -17.87 2.54 10.15
C ASN A 492 -18.77 1.88 9.09
N ALA A 493 -18.42 1.95 7.81
CA ALA A 493 -19.23 1.43 6.71
C ALA A 493 -18.38 0.66 5.71
N ASP A 494 -18.96 -0.37 5.07
CA ASP A 494 -18.27 -1.13 4.03
C ASP A 494 -17.80 -0.23 2.87
N ALA A 495 -16.56 -0.38 2.48
CA ALA A 495 -16.00 0.26 1.30
C ALA A 495 -15.87 -0.77 0.16
N ILE A 496 -16.98 -1.08 -0.51
CA ILE A 496 -17.07 -2.19 -1.45
C ILE A 496 -16.32 -1.86 -2.75
N VAL A 497 -15.44 -2.77 -3.17
CA VAL A 497 -14.72 -2.72 -4.45
C VAL A 497 -15.37 -3.73 -5.41
N SER A 498 -16.46 -3.31 -6.07
CA SER A 498 -17.15 -4.13 -7.07
C SER A 498 -16.22 -4.47 -8.25
N VAL A 499 -16.55 -5.53 -9.01
CA VAL A 499 -15.74 -5.94 -10.18
C VAL A 499 -15.61 -4.81 -11.19
N LEU A 500 -16.70 -4.08 -11.47
CA LEU A 500 -16.69 -2.95 -12.40
C LEU A 500 -15.81 -1.79 -11.90
N PHE A 501 -15.92 -1.45 -10.62
CA PHE A 501 -15.06 -0.43 -10.02
C PHE A 501 -13.61 -0.89 -9.94
N GLY A 502 -13.36 -2.16 -9.61
CA GLY A 502 -12.02 -2.74 -9.60
C GLY A 502 -11.29 -2.60 -10.95
N ASN A 503 -12.02 -2.71 -12.07
CA ASN A 503 -11.43 -2.51 -13.40
C ASN A 503 -10.87 -1.09 -13.62
N THR A 504 -11.24 -0.12 -12.79
CA THR A 504 -10.71 1.24 -12.84
C THR A 504 -9.50 1.44 -11.92
N LEU A 505 -9.24 0.51 -11.02
CA LEU A 505 -8.16 0.59 -10.02
C LEU A 505 -6.87 -0.10 -10.48
N THR A 506 -6.97 -1.02 -11.45
CA THR A 506 -5.79 -1.67 -12.07
C THR A 506 -5.90 -1.54 -13.57
N GLU A 507 -4.94 -0.86 -14.17
CA GLU A 507 -4.83 -0.66 -15.60
C GLU A 507 -3.86 -1.68 -16.19
N GLN A 508 -4.21 -2.28 -17.32
CA GLN A 508 -3.34 -3.18 -18.06
C GLN A 508 -2.74 -2.46 -19.26
N ALA A 509 -1.48 -2.76 -19.57
CA ALA A 509 -0.86 -2.26 -20.78
C ALA A 509 -1.68 -2.66 -22.01
N GLN A 510 -2.07 -1.67 -22.79
CA GLN A 510 -2.72 -1.87 -24.08
C GLN A 510 -1.68 -1.67 -25.18
N PHE A 511 -1.51 -2.70 -26.00
CA PHE A 511 -0.65 -2.56 -27.15
C PHE A 511 -1.36 -1.69 -28.20
N PRO A 512 -0.68 -0.68 -28.75
CA PRO A 512 -1.23 0.11 -29.83
C PRO A 512 -1.56 -0.81 -31.02
N LEU A 513 -2.65 -0.56 -31.74
CA LEU A 513 -3.08 -1.31 -32.94
C LEU A 513 -2.12 -1.09 -34.14
N VAL A 514 -0.83 -0.97 -33.87
CA VAL A 514 0.21 -0.87 -34.89
C VAL A 514 0.59 -2.29 -35.30
N LYS A 515 0.66 -2.55 -36.60
CA LYS A 515 1.22 -3.81 -37.14
C LYS A 515 2.67 -3.91 -36.70
N MET A 516 2.93 -4.57 -35.57
CA MET A 516 4.29 -4.91 -35.18
C MET A 516 4.80 -5.96 -36.17
N GLN A 517 5.75 -5.58 -37.02
CA GLN A 517 6.51 -6.54 -37.84
C GLN A 517 7.73 -6.92 -37.01
N ASP A 518 7.75 -8.14 -36.51
CA ASP A 518 8.99 -8.74 -36.07
C ASP A 518 9.84 -9.05 -37.31
N PRO A 519 11.00 -8.39 -37.52
CA PRO A 519 11.84 -8.65 -38.68
C PRO A 519 12.38 -10.08 -38.72
N HIS A 520 12.34 -10.81 -37.61
CA HIS A 520 12.79 -12.20 -37.47
C HIS A 520 11.65 -13.21 -37.43
N ALA A 521 10.41 -12.75 -37.28
CA ALA A 521 9.25 -13.66 -37.33
C ALA A 521 9.03 -14.15 -38.76
N LYS A 522 9.32 -15.40 -39.03
CA LYS A 522 8.85 -16.09 -40.23
C LYS A 522 7.32 -16.17 -40.15
N ILE A 523 6.63 -15.16 -40.68
CA ILE A 523 5.18 -15.16 -40.78
C ILE A 523 4.80 -16.30 -41.74
N LYS A 524 4.45 -17.46 -41.20
CA LYS A 524 3.72 -18.48 -41.97
C LYS A 524 2.36 -17.87 -42.32
N LYS A 525 2.30 -17.16 -43.43
CA LYS A 525 1.00 -16.82 -44.04
C LYS A 525 0.31 -18.14 -44.29
N LEU A 526 -0.84 -18.37 -43.63
CA LEU A 526 -1.70 -19.49 -43.96
C LEU A 526 -1.97 -19.42 -45.46
N GLY A 527 -1.51 -20.41 -46.20
CA GLY A 527 -1.76 -20.50 -47.62
C GLY A 527 -3.27 -20.52 -47.88
N LYS A 528 -3.66 -20.24 -49.13
CA LYS A 528 -5.10 -20.27 -49.54
C LYS A 528 -5.82 -21.53 -49.05
N GLY A 529 -5.15 -22.70 -49.04
CA GLY A 529 -5.70 -23.96 -48.52
C GLY A 529 -6.00 -23.94 -47.01
N GLY A 530 -5.15 -23.32 -46.18
CA GLY A 530 -5.40 -23.22 -44.73
C GLY A 530 -6.57 -22.30 -44.38
N LYS A 531 -6.77 -21.22 -45.17
CA LYS A 531 -7.94 -20.34 -45.02
C LYS A 531 -9.24 -21.06 -45.40
N TRP A 532 -9.20 -21.87 -46.47
CA TRP A 532 -10.32 -22.70 -46.87
C TRP A 532 -10.62 -23.81 -45.86
N ALA A 533 -9.61 -24.44 -45.29
CA ALA A 533 -9.79 -25.45 -44.25
C ALA A 533 -10.47 -24.86 -42.98
N ILE A 534 -10.09 -23.64 -42.54
CA ILE A 534 -10.74 -22.95 -41.44
C ILE A 534 -12.18 -22.56 -41.80
N ALA A 535 -12.42 -22.08 -43.03
CA ALA A 535 -13.77 -21.73 -43.50
C ALA A 535 -14.68 -22.96 -43.53
N ILE A 536 -14.18 -24.09 -44.06
CA ILE A 536 -14.92 -25.36 -44.10
C ILE A 536 -15.19 -25.87 -42.66
N ALA A 537 -14.20 -25.82 -41.78
CA ALA A 537 -14.38 -26.22 -40.39
C ALA A 537 -15.42 -25.32 -39.65
N SER A 538 -15.41 -24.01 -39.91
CA SER A 538 -16.41 -23.08 -39.36
C SER A 538 -17.82 -23.35 -39.89
N ILE A 539 -17.96 -23.67 -41.18
CA ILE A 539 -19.24 -24.04 -41.80
C ILE A 539 -19.75 -25.37 -41.24
N LEU A 540 -18.89 -26.38 -41.11
CA LEU A 540 -19.25 -27.67 -40.52
C LEU A 540 -19.66 -27.53 -39.06
N LEU A 541 -18.97 -26.67 -38.31
CA LEU A 541 -19.33 -26.34 -36.93
C LEU A 541 -20.70 -25.63 -36.85
N GLY A 542 -20.95 -24.69 -37.76
CA GLY A 542 -22.24 -23.98 -37.85
C GLY A 542 -23.39 -24.93 -38.25
N ILE A 543 -23.16 -25.83 -39.21
CA ILE A 543 -24.14 -26.87 -39.59
C ILE A 543 -24.38 -27.83 -38.42
N GLY A 544 -23.32 -28.23 -37.69
CA GLY A 544 -23.44 -29.06 -36.51
C GLY A 544 -24.30 -28.40 -35.43
N ILE A 545 -24.07 -27.10 -35.14
CA ILE A 545 -24.87 -26.33 -34.21
C ILE A 545 -26.33 -26.19 -34.67
N ALA A 546 -26.56 -25.95 -35.97
CA ALA A 546 -27.92 -25.84 -36.54
C ALA A 546 -28.70 -27.17 -36.47
N VAL A 547 -28.06 -28.28 -36.82
CA VAL A 547 -28.65 -29.63 -36.68
C VAL A 547 -28.99 -29.92 -35.20
N LEU A 548 -28.14 -29.49 -34.31
CA LEU A 548 -28.29 -29.54 -32.86
C LEU A 548 -29.52 -28.79 -32.37
N THR A 549 -29.64 -27.54 -32.76
CA THR A 549 -30.77 -26.71 -32.38
C THR A 549 -32.08 -27.23 -32.94
N MET A 550 -32.07 -27.73 -34.18
CA MET A 550 -33.23 -28.36 -34.79
C MET A 550 -33.64 -29.64 -34.06
N TRP A 551 -32.68 -30.47 -33.66
CA TRP A 551 -32.96 -31.71 -32.90
C TRP A 551 -33.50 -31.41 -31.50
N TRP A 552 -32.93 -30.41 -30.83
CA TRP A 552 -33.37 -29.97 -29.49
C TRP A 552 -34.77 -29.34 -29.52
N LEU A 553 -35.15 -28.68 -30.62
CA LEU A 553 -36.49 -28.12 -30.82
C LEU A 553 -37.51 -29.17 -31.30
N GLY A 554 -37.14 -30.47 -31.34
CA GLY A 554 -38.08 -31.57 -31.66
C GLY A 554 -38.46 -31.68 -33.11
N PHE A 555 -37.77 -31.02 -34.04
CA PHE A 555 -37.97 -31.20 -35.49
C PHE A 555 -37.31 -32.52 -35.95
N ARG A 556 -38.11 -33.59 -36.02
CA ARG A 556 -37.68 -34.83 -36.68
C ARG A 556 -37.68 -34.59 -38.20
N ILE A 557 -36.51 -34.64 -38.82
CA ILE A 557 -36.42 -34.73 -40.27
C ILE A 557 -36.89 -36.15 -40.63
N VAL A 558 -38.13 -36.24 -41.08
CA VAL A 558 -38.66 -37.49 -41.62
C VAL A 558 -38.08 -37.62 -43.02
N TRP A 559 -37.12 -38.52 -43.18
CA TRP A 559 -36.70 -38.94 -44.52
C TRP A 559 -37.85 -39.75 -45.15
N CYS A 560 -38.53 -39.18 -46.13
CA CYS A 560 -39.38 -39.97 -47.03
C CYS A 560 -38.45 -40.84 -47.82
N THR A 561 -38.49 -42.16 -47.59
CA THR A 561 -38.05 -43.17 -48.50
C THR A 561 -39.16 -43.36 -49.55
N CYS A 562 -38.90 -42.94 -50.78
CA CYS A 562 -39.58 -43.52 -51.99
C CYS A 562 -38.67 -44.56 -52.61
#